data_5cb080c8f656169ba01edeeee423553d
#
_entry.id   5cb080c8f656169ba01edeeee423553d
#
_cell.length_a   1.000
_cell.length_b   1.000
_cell.length_c   1.000
_cell.angle_alpha   90.00
_cell.angle_beta   90.00
_cell.angle_gamma   90.00
#
_symmetry.space_group_name_H-M   'P 1'
#
loop_
_entity.id
_entity.type
_entity.pdbx_description
1 polymer ?
#
loop_
_entity_poly.entity_id
_entity_poly.type
_entity_poly.pdbx_seq_one_letter_code
_entity_poly.pdbx_strand_id
1 'polypeptide(L)'
;AMVRSSAKNYAGVAIVTDPEDYAPLLAEMKANAGALQLATRFGLAKKAFTHTARYDSMIANWLTGLDEGAEAKPAEAAPVPAIFPAKLQLAFDRTEILRYGENSHQSAAFYRETNPVAGSIAAYSQLQGKELSYNNIADSDAAWECVKSFDAPACVIVKHANPCGVAIDGTLLGAYEKSFKTDSTSAFGGIIAFNGEVGIDVVNAMNERKHFVEVLIAPSFTAEAKTALAGKTNLRVLVVPISRVLNTLEFKRVGGGLLVQTPDDFTAQASGLKIVTKVQPTAQQIEDLLFAERVAKFVK
;
A
#
# COMPACT_ATOMS: atom_id res chain seq x y z
N ALA A 1 -25.77 4.19 -21.29
CA ALA A 1 -27.01 4.98 -21.16
C ALA A 1 -28.09 4.24 -20.34
N MET A 2 -28.46 3.00 -20.69
CA MET A 2 -29.53 2.22 -20.03
C MET A 2 -29.29 1.98 -18.55
N VAL A 3 -28.09 1.56 -18.14
CA VAL A 3 -27.74 1.35 -16.72
C VAL A 3 -27.99 2.60 -15.87
N ARG A 4 -27.54 3.76 -16.34
CA ARG A 4 -27.73 5.05 -15.64
C ARG A 4 -29.20 5.47 -15.58
N SER A 5 -29.94 5.24 -16.66
CA SER A 5 -31.39 5.52 -16.70
C SER A 5 -32.14 4.64 -15.70
N SER A 6 -31.87 3.33 -15.66
CA SER A 6 -32.46 2.41 -14.71
C SER A 6 -32.10 2.78 -13.26
N ALA A 7 -30.84 3.10 -12.99
CA ALA A 7 -30.40 3.52 -11.67
C ALA A 7 -31.09 4.79 -11.13
N LYS A 8 -31.38 5.76 -12.01
CA LYS A 8 -32.17 6.95 -11.64
C LYS A 8 -33.59 6.62 -11.20
N ASN A 9 -34.15 5.55 -11.72
CA ASN A 9 -35.52 5.09 -11.42
C ASN A 9 -35.58 4.02 -10.31
N TYR A 10 -34.62 4.04 -9.40
CA TYR A 10 -34.48 3.04 -8.32
C TYR A 10 -35.74 2.87 -7.45
N ALA A 11 -36.63 3.86 -7.40
CA ALA A 11 -37.89 3.74 -6.69
C ALA A 11 -38.75 2.57 -7.23
N GLY A 12 -38.66 2.25 -8.52
CA GLY A 12 -39.40 1.16 -9.17
C GLY A 12 -38.53 0.12 -9.88
N VAL A 13 -37.20 0.35 -10.00
CA VAL A 13 -36.30 -0.49 -10.78
C VAL A 13 -35.13 -0.97 -9.94
N ALA A 14 -34.81 -2.26 -10.02
CA ALA A 14 -33.58 -2.83 -9.50
C ALA A 14 -32.61 -3.03 -10.68
N ILE A 15 -31.51 -2.28 -10.70
CA ILE A 15 -30.46 -2.43 -11.72
C ILE A 15 -29.26 -3.17 -11.12
N VAL A 16 -28.98 -4.36 -11.59
CA VAL A 16 -27.89 -5.22 -11.10
C VAL A 16 -26.71 -5.10 -12.07
N THR A 17 -25.56 -4.73 -11.56
CA THR A 17 -24.30 -4.56 -12.32
C THR A 17 -23.19 -5.50 -11.85
N ASP A 18 -23.49 -6.36 -10.86
CA ASP A 18 -22.54 -7.27 -10.25
C ASP A 18 -23.19 -8.63 -10.03
N PRO A 19 -22.64 -9.73 -10.56
CA PRO A 19 -23.17 -11.08 -10.33
C PRO A 19 -23.22 -11.52 -8.85
N GLU A 20 -22.37 -10.97 -8.00
CA GLU A 20 -22.37 -11.27 -6.56
C GLU A 20 -23.66 -10.82 -5.86
N ASP A 21 -24.38 -9.87 -6.44
CA ASP A 21 -25.66 -9.41 -5.90
C ASP A 21 -26.82 -10.42 -6.17
N TYR A 22 -26.68 -11.39 -7.06
CA TYR A 22 -27.77 -12.28 -7.43
C TYR A 22 -28.29 -13.12 -6.25
N ALA A 23 -27.40 -13.74 -5.49
CA ALA A 23 -27.82 -14.60 -4.39
C ALA A 23 -28.55 -13.85 -3.27
N PRO A 24 -28.04 -12.70 -2.75
CA PRO A 24 -28.77 -11.93 -1.73
C PRO A 24 -30.09 -11.35 -2.26
N LEU A 25 -30.17 -10.92 -3.54
CA LEU A 25 -31.41 -10.42 -4.12
C LEU A 25 -32.48 -11.52 -4.23
N LEU A 26 -32.11 -12.70 -4.67
CA LEU A 26 -33.02 -13.85 -4.74
C LEU A 26 -33.52 -14.26 -3.34
N ALA A 27 -32.66 -14.21 -2.32
CA ALA A 27 -33.05 -14.48 -0.94
C ALA A 27 -34.06 -13.43 -0.42
N GLU A 28 -33.82 -12.15 -0.68
CA GLU A 28 -34.76 -11.08 -0.30
C GLU A 28 -36.09 -11.20 -1.03
N MET A 29 -36.10 -11.47 -2.33
CA MET A 29 -37.35 -11.68 -3.10
C MET A 29 -38.15 -12.86 -2.56
N LYS A 30 -37.51 -13.97 -2.22
CA LYS A 30 -38.20 -15.13 -1.58
C LYS A 30 -38.84 -14.76 -0.25
N ALA A 31 -38.16 -13.95 0.56
CA ALA A 31 -38.66 -13.51 1.86
C ALA A 31 -39.80 -12.49 1.77
N ASN A 32 -39.89 -11.73 0.67
CA ASN A 32 -40.78 -10.58 0.50
C ASN A 32 -41.77 -10.76 -0.66
N ALA A 33 -42.29 -11.96 -0.88
CA ALA A 33 -43.29 -12.26 -1.91
C ALA A 33 -42.90 -11.74 -3.33
N GLY A 34 -41.65 -11.87 -3.69
CA GLY A 34 -41.09 -11.44 -4.99
C GLY A 34 -40.67 -9.98 -5.07
N ALA A 35 -40.79 -9.22 -4.00
CA ALA A 35 -40.41 -7.79 -3.98
C ALA A 35 -39.05 -7.53 -3.35
N LEU A 36 -38.38 -6.44 -3.79
CA LEU A 36 -37.17 -5.89 -3.18
C LEU A 36 -37.49 -4.61 -2.42
N GLN A 37 -36.83 -4.38 -1.30
CA GLN A 37 -36.97 -3.16 -0.51
C GLN A 37 -36.38 -1.95 -1.25
N LEU A 38 -36.88 -0.77 -0.91
CA LEU A 38 -36.36 0.50 -1.48
C LEU A 38 -34.88 0.71 -1.15
N ALA A 39 -34.46 0.34 0.06
CA ALA A 39 -33.06 0.44 0.49
C ALA A 39 -32.14 -0.42 -0.39
N THR A 40 -32.54 -1.64 -0.73
CA THR A 40 -31.82 -2.54 -1.62
C THR A 40 -31.71 -1.96 -3.03
N ARG A 41 -32.81 -1.50 -3.61
CA ARG A 41 -32.79 -0.85 -4.93
C ARG A 41 -31.92 0.41 -4.96
N PHE A 42 -31.95 1.21 -3.89
CA PHE A 42 -31.05 2.38 -3.77
C PHE A 42 -29.57 1.98 -3.64
N GLY A 43 -29.28 0.89 -2.92
CA GLY A 43 -27.95 0.29 -2.86
C GLY A 43 -27.42 -0.11 -4.25
N LEU A 44 -28.25 -0.82 -5.01
CA LEU A 44 -27.95 -1.21 -6.40
C LEU A 44 -27.73 0.00 -7.32
N ALA A 45 -28.55 1.06 -7.16
CA ALA A 45 -28.39 2.29 -7.93
C ALA A 45 -27.03 2.97 -7.65
N LYS A 46 -26.59 3.03 -6.38
CA LYS A 46 -25.26 3.53 -6.04
C LYS A 46 -24.15 2.72 -6.71
N LYS A 47 -24.27 1.37 -6.64
CA LYS A 47 -23.32 0.44 -7.31
C LYS A 47 -23.27 0.69 -8.81
N ALA A 48 -24.41 0.81 -9.45
CA ALA A 48 -24.52 1.06 -10.90
C ALA A 48 -23.88 2.41 -11.31
N PHE A 49 -24.08 3.48 -10.55
CA PHE A 49 -23.41 4.76 -10.83
C PHE A 49 -21.91 4.70 -10.63
N THR A 50 -21.44 4.01 -9.56
CA THR A 50 -19.99 3.80 -9.34
C THR A 50 -19.37 3.00 -10.49
N HIS A 51 -20.03 1.92 -10.92
CA HIS A 51 -19.57 1.09 -12.05
C HIS A 51 -19.43 1.89 -13.35
N THR A 52 -20.46 2.66 -13.70
CA THR A 52 -20.42 3.48 -14.94
C THR A 52 -19.42 4.63 -14.85
N ALA A 53 -19.26 5.25 -13.68
CA ALA A 53 -18.28 6.32 -13.48
C ALA A 53 -16.85 5.81 -13.64
N ARG A 54 -16.52 4.62 -13.10
CA ARG A 54 -15.22 3.98 -13.30
C ARG A 54 -14.94 3.66 -14.77
N TYR A 55 -15.92 3.08 -15.45
CA TYR A 55 -15.81 2.76 -16.86
C TYR A 55 -15.53 4.02 -17.69
N ASP A 56 -16.32 5.07 -17.50
CA ASP A 56 -16.14 6.34 -18.18
C ASP A 56 -14.79 7.00 -17.85
N SER A 57 -14.33 6.89 -16.60
CA SER A 57 -13.02 7.42 -16.15
C SER A 57 -11.85 6.69 -16.81
N MET A 58 -11.90 5.38 -16.93
CA MET A 58 -10.86 4.60 -17.64
C MET A 58 -10.77 5.02 -19.12
N ILE A 59 -11.92 5.17 -19.79
CA ILE A 59 -11.96 5.64 -21.18
C ILE A 59 -11.41 7.06 -21.29
N ALA A 60 -11.82 7.96 -20.39
CA ALA A 60 -11.35 9.34 -20.38
C ALA A 60 -9.84 9.45 -20.17
N ASN A 61 -9.28 8.69 -19.23
CA ASN A 61 -7.83 8.65 -19.00
C ASN A 61 -7.08 8.15 -20.24
N TRP A 62 -7.58 7.08 -20.87
CA TRP A 62 -6.95 6.52 -22.06
C TRP A 62 -7.01 7.50 -23.22
N LEU A 63 -8.20 8.03 -23.57
CA LEU A 63 -8.38 8.95 -24.68
C LEU A 63 -7.60 10.26 -24.51
N THR A 64 -7.58 10.82 -23.31
CA THR A 64 -6.86 12.10 -23.07
C THR A 64 -5.35 11.91 -22.88
N GLY A 65 -4.88 10.66 -22.85
CA GLY A 65 -3.46 10.33 -22.94
C GLY A 65 -2.95 10.12 -24.35
N LEU A 66 -3.84 10.10 -25.36
CA LEU A 66 -3.44 9.97 -26.77
C LEU A 66 -3.01 11.31 -27.37
N ASP A 67 -1.99 11.26 -28.23
CA ASP A 67 -1.56 12.41 -29.02
C ASP A 67 -2.61 12.75 -30.10
N GLU A 68 -2.63 14.01 -30.55
CA GLU A 68 -3.44 14.45 -31.69
C GLU A 68 -3.08 13.63 -32.93
N GLY A 69 -4.08 13.17 -33.67
CA GLY A 69 -3.91 12.30 -34.84
C GLY A 69 -3.79 10.81 -34.54
N ALA A 70 -3.88 10.39 -33.29
CA ALA A 70 -3.88 8.97 -32.92
C ALA A 70 -5.09 8.21 -33.47
N GLU A 71 -6.20 8.90 -33.72
CA GLU A 71 -7.43 8.36 -34.32
C GLU A 71 -7.24 7.85 -35.76
N ALA A 72 -6.21 8.37 -36.48
CA ALA A 72 -5.91 8.00 -37.84
C ALA A 72 -4.96 6.78 -37.96
N LYS A 73 -4.46 6.24 -36.83
CA LYS A 73 -3.53 5.11 -36.86
C LYS A 73 -4.26 3.79 -37.07
N PRO A 74 -3.72 2.88 -37.92
CA PRO A 74 -4.28 1.54 -38.07
C PRO A 74 -4.33 0.77 -36.77
N ALA A 75 -5.31 -0.13 -36.61
CA ALA A 75 -5.48 -0.95 -35.40
C ALA A 75 -4.25 -1.82 -35.05
N GLU A 76 -3.39 -2.13 -36.02
CA GLU A 76 -2.14 -2.89 -35.82
C GLU A 76 -1.06 -2.13 -35.06
N ALA A 77 -1.17 -0.79 -34.97
CA ALA A 77 -0.29 0.06 -34.20
C ALA A 77 -1.10 0.78 -33.10
N ALA A 78 -1.65 0.01 -32.14
CA ALA A 78 -2.43 0.57 -31.05
C ALA A 78 -1.64 1.69 -30.36
N PRO A 79 -2.17 2.91 -30.28
CA PRO A 79 -1.45 4.04 -29.69
C PRO A 79 -1.23 3.76 -28.18
N VAL A 80 -0.02 4.04 -27.71
CA VAL A 80 0.31 3.97 -26.29
C VAL A 80 0.00 5.34 -25.68
N PRO A 81 -0.93 5.42 -24.72
CA PRO A 81 -1.26 6.68 -24.07
C PRO A 81 -0.05 7.23 -23.27
N ALA A 82 0.07 8.54 -23.20
CA ALA A 82 1.06 9.20 -22.36
C ALA A 82 0.86 8.82 -20.88
N ILE A 83 1.97 8.74 -20.14
CA ILE A 83 1.95 8.46 -18.70
C ILE A 83 1.15 9.53 -17.95
N PHE A 84 1.18 10.78 -18.42
CA PHE A 84 0.46 11.92 -17.84
C PHE A 84 -0.64 12.37 -18.80
N PRO A 85 -1.87 11.85 -18.67
CA PRO A 85 -2.97 12.25 -19.56
C PRO A 85 -3.39 13.71 -19.29
N ALA A 86 -3.95 14.39 -20.30
CA ALA A 86 -4.43 15.77 -20.16
C ALA A 86 -5.54 15.93 -19.09
N LYS A 87 -6.26 14.87 -18.81
CA LYS A 87 -7.26 14.77 -17.72
C LYS A 87 -7.00 13.51 -16.91
N LEU A 88 -6.67 13.66 -15.63
CA LEU A 88 -6.41 12.55 -14.72
C LEU A 88 -7.66 12.26 -13.89
N GLN A 89 -8.17 11.04 -14.00
CA GLN A 89 -9.27 10.50 -13.20
C GLN A 89 -8.73 9.41 -12.29
N LEU A 90 -8.94 9.54 -10.98
CA LEU A 90 -8.54 8.57 -9.97
C LEU A 90 -9.78 8.00 -9.29
N ALA A 91 -9.76 6.71 -9.00
CA ALA A 91 -10.85 6.02 -8.32
C ALA A 91 -10.33 5.18 -7.16
N PHE A 92 -10.84 5.46 -5.97
CA PHE A 92 -10.50 4.75 -4.75
C PHE A 92 -11.77 4.37 -3.99
N ASP A 93 -11.76 3.20 -3.37
CA ASP A 93 -12.82 2.73 -2.50
C ASP A 93 -12.46 2.97 -1.03
N ARG A 94 -13.37 3.58 -0.27
CA ARG A 94 -13.18 3.71 1.17
C ARG A 94 -13.22 2.33 1.83
N THR A 95 -12.10 1.92 2.40
CA THR A 95 -11.98 0.65 3.12
C THR A 95 -12.46 0.79 4.55
N GLU A 96 -12.03 1.87 5.22
CA GLU A 96 -12.34 2.10 6.63
C GLU A 96 -12.36 3.59 6.98
N ILE A 97 -13.11 3.93 8.04
CA ILE A 97 -13.04 5.24 8.70
C ILE A 97 -12.06 5.07 9.84
N LEU A 98 -11.01 5.89 9.86
CA LEU A 98 -9.98 5.83 10.89
C LEU A 98 -10.43 6.64 12.11
N ARG A 99 -9.91 6.27 13.28
CA ARG A 99 -10.28 6.89 14.54
C ARG A 99 -9.96 8.39 14.57
N TYR A 100 -8.86 8.83 13.97
CA TYR A 100 -8.44 10.22 13.77
C TYR A 100 -7.37 10.28 12.67
N GLY A 101 -7.02 11.48 12.22
CA GLY A 101 -5.97 11.74 11.24
C GLY A 101 -4.56 11.75 11.85
N GLU A 102 -3.68 12.54 11.26
CA GLU A 102 -2.32 12.75 11.82
C GLU A 102 -2.40 13.30 13.25
N ASN A 103 -3.36 14.18 13.50
CA ASN A 103 -3.65 14.74 14.82
C ASN A 103 -5.05 14.32 15.30
N SER A 104 -5.24 14.24 16.61
CA SER A 104 -6.44 13.70 17.25
C SER A 104 -7.75 14.44 16.94
N HIS A 105 -7.68 15.70 16.53
CA HIS A 105 -8.85 16.50 16.15
C HIS A 105 -9.28 16.35 14.68
N GLN A 106 -8.50 15.64 13.87
CA GLN A 106 -8.77 15.45 12.45
C GLN A 106 -9.57 14.16 12.21
N SER A 107 -10.59 14.22 11.35
CA SER A 107 -11.26 13.04 10.83
C SER A 107 -10.45 12.45 9.68
N ALA A 108 -10.39 11.11 9.59
CA ALA A 108 -9.65 10.43 8.55
C ALA A 108 -10.36 9.16 8.07
N ALA A 109 -10.01 8.73 6.88
CA ALA A 109 -10.43 7.46 6.31
C ALA A 109 -9.32 6.90 5.41
N PHE A 110 -9.25 5.58 5.31
CA PHE A 110 -8.38 4.90 4.37
C PHE A 110 -9.16 4.51 3.12
N TYR A 111 -8.59 4.85 1.98
CA TYR A 111 -9.10 4.50 0.66
C TYR A 111 -8.08 3.65 -0.07
N ARG A 112 -8.54 2.62 -0.78
CA ARG A 112 -7.70 1.75 -1.61
C ARG A 112 -8.15 1.81 -3.07
N GLU A 113 -7.23 1.58 -3.98
CA GLU A 113 -7.57 1.22 -5.35
C GLU A 113 -8.37 -0.08 -5.37
N THR A 114 -9.22 -0.27 -6.37
CA THR A 114 -9.99 -1.51 -6.52
C THR A 114 -9.08 -2.74 -6.64
N ASN A 115 -7.95 -2.58 -7.33
CA ASN A 115 -6.91 -3.59 -7.48
C ASN A 115 -5.58 -2.97 -7.06
N PRO A 116 -5.28 -2.92 -5.75
CA PRO A 116 -4.02 -2.36 -5.28
C PRO A 116 -2.85 -3.19 -5.80
N VAL A 117 -1.74 -2.53 -6.06
CA VAL A 117 -0.51 -3.19 -6.51
C VAL A 117 -0.13 -4.28 -5.50
N ALA A 118 0.16 -5.47 -6.02
CA ALA A 118 0.58 -6.59 -5.19
C ALA A 118 1.84 -6.23 -4.38
N GLY A 119 1.84 -6.54 -3.08
CA GLY A 119 2.93 -6.20 -2.19
C GLY A 119 2.97 -4.73 -1.77
N SER A 120 1.96 -3.92 -2.07
CA SER A 120 1.78 -2.62 -1.42
C SER A 120 1.13 -2.76 -0.05
N ILE A 121 1.32 -1.76 0.81
CA ILE A 121 0.65 -1.75 2.13
C ILE A 121 -0.88 -1.78 1.99
N ALA A 122 -1.42 -1.29 0.89
CA ALA A 122 -2.86 -1.37 0.62
C ALA A 122 -3.40 -2.81 0.50
N ALA A 123 -2.53 -3.81 0.28
CA ALA A 123 -2.88 -5.23 0.18
C ALA A 123 -2.66 -6.00 1.50
N TYR A 124 -2.47 -5.32 2.64
CA TYR A 124 -2.24 -6.00 3.92
C TYR A 124 -3.42 -6.85 4.38
N SER A 125 -3.09 -7.90 5.14
CA SER A 125 -4.03 -8.56 6.05
C SER A 125 -3.54 -8.41 7.49
N GLN A 126 -4.44 -8.05 8.39
CA GLN A 126 -4.10 -7.89 9.81
C GLN A 126 -4.41 -9.19 10.56
N LEU A 127 -3.39 -9.77 11.20
CA LEU A 127 -3.54 -11.01 11.98
C LEU A 127 -4.06 -10.74 13.39
N GLN A 128 -3.64 -9.62 14.01
CA GLN A 128 -4.04 -9.24 15.36
C GLN A 128 -3.85 -7.75 15.62
N GLY A 129 -4.30 -7.31 16.78
CA GLY A 129 -4.13 -5.95 17.30
C GLY A 129 -5.35 -5.07 17.07
N LYS A 130 -5.26 -3.83 17.53
CA LYS A 130 -6.30 -2.81 17.34
C LYS A 130 -6.34 -2.35 15.89
N GLU A 131 -7.40 -1.64 15.51
CA GLU A 131 -7.51 -0.93 14.25
C GLU A 131 -6.29 -0.03 14.01
N LEU A 132 -5.89 0.10 12.75
CA LEU A 132 -4.80 0.98 12.35
C LEU A 132 -5.23 2.45 12.49
N SER A 133 -4.30 3.31 12.90
CA SER A 133 -4.46 4.76 12.80
C SER A 133 -3.92 5.27 11.47
N TYR A 134 -4.21 6.53 11.16
CA TYR A 134 -3.63 7.23 10.00
C TYR A 134 -2.08 7.13 10.02
N ASN A 135 -1.46 7.43 11.16
CA ASN A 135 -0.01 7.36 11.31
C ASN A 135 0.51 5.92 11.19
N ASN A 136 -0.21 4.92 11.73
CA ASN A 136 0.19 3.53 11.55
C ASN A 136 0.25 3.13 10.07
N ILE A 137 -0.72 3.55 9.25
CA ILE A 137 -0.73 3.24 7.82
C ILE A 137 0.42 3.98 7.11
N ALA A 138 0.60 5.27 7.36
CA ALA A 138 1.66 6.07 6.74
C ALA A 138 3.07 5.58 7.09
N ASP A 139 3.32 5.30 8.38
CA ASP A 139 4.61 4.80 8.85
C ASP A 139 4.85 3.35 8.35
N SER A 140 3.79 2.54 8.27
CA SER A 140 3.85 1.17 7.71
C SER A 140 4.24 1.17 6.25
N ASP A 141 3.69 2.09 5.45
CA ASP A 141 4.03 2.25 4.05
C ASP A 141 5.52 2.61 3.89
N ALA A 142 6.00 3.60 4.65
CA ALA A 142 7.40 4.00 4.64
C ALA A 142 8.35 2.84 5.03
N ALA A 143 8.01 2.07 6.07
CA ALA A 143 8.81 0.92 6.51
C ALA A 143 8.81 -0.20 5.48
N TRP A 144 7.64 -0.49 4.90
CA TRP A 144 7.45 -1.57 3.94
C TRP A 144 8.15 -1.29 2.62
N GLU A 145 7.99 -0.09 2.06
CA GLU A 145 8.66 0.29 0.82
C GLU A 145 10.19 0.25 0.97
N CYS A 146 10.71 0.69 2.11
CA CYS A 146 12.15 0.62 2.40
C CYS A 146 12.63 -0.83 2.47
N VAL A 147 11.97 -1.70 3.26
CA VAL A 147 12.45 -3.08 3.46
C VAL A 147 12.37 -3.94 2.19
N LYS A 148 11.40 -3.69 1.31
CA LYS A 148 11.28 -4.37 0.02
C LYS A 148 12.45 -4.10 -0.93
N SER A 149 13.17 -3.02 -0.74
CA SER A 149 14.29 -2.63 -1.60
C SER A 149 15.50 -3.53 -1.44
N PHE A 150 15.57 -4.36 -0.39
CA PHE A 150 16.70 -5.24 -0.08
C PHE A 150 16.45 -6.68 -0.51
N ASP A 151 17.52 -7.33 -1.06
CA ASP A 151 17.50 -8.76 -1.42
C ASP A 151 17.88 -9.66 -0.24
N ALA A 152 18.87 -9.25 0.55
CA ALA A 152 19.29 -9.93 1.76
C ALA A 152 18.23 -9.80 2.86
N PRO A 153 18.21 -10.71 3.86
CA PRO A 153 17.34 -10.55 5.02
C PRO A 153 17.54 -9.17 5.65
N ALA A 154 16.45 -8.41 5.73
CA ALA A 154 16.47 -7.01 6.13
C ALA A 154 15.44 -6.71 7.21
N CYS A 155 15.78 -5.74 8.05
CA CYS A 155 14.89 -5.14 9.04
C CYS A 155 14.93 -3.61 8.92
N VAL A 156 13.76 -2.99 8.89
CA VAL A 156 13.59 -1.53 8.89
C VAL A 156 12.73 -1.15 10.08
N ILE A 157 13.19 -0.19 10.86
CA ILE A 157 12.46 0.43 11.96
C ILE A 157 12.17 1.87 11.57
N VAL A 158 10.90 2.25 11.56
CA VAL A 158 10.42 3.58 11.17
C VAL A 158 9.78 4.27 12.36
N LYS A 159 10.02 5.56 12.48
CA LYS A 159 9.34 6.48 13.38
C LYS A 159 9.01 7.77 12.65
N HIS A 160 7.72 8.16 12.64
CA HIS A 160 7.25 9.36 11.95
C HIS A 160 7.66 9.40 10.47
N ALA A 161 7.32 8.31 9.76
CA ALA A 161 7.59 8.10 8.32
C ALA A 161 9.08 8.18 7.91
N ASN A 162 10.02 8.17 8.86
CA ASN A 162 11.46 8.12 8.60
C ASN A 162 12.10 6.88 9.22
N PRO A 163 13.02 6.22 8.51
CA PRO A 163 13.79 5.13 9.09
C PRO A 163 14.75 5.64 10.17
N CYS A 164 14.65 5.08 11.38
CA CYS A 164 15.59 5.30 12.49
C CYS A 164 16.57 4.13 12.67
N GLY A 165 16.28 3.00 12.05
CA GLY A 165 17.17 1.84 12.01
C GLY A 165 16.92 0.99 10.78
N VAL A 166 17.95 0.78 9.96
CA VAL A 166 17.91 -0.11 8.79
C VAL A 166 19.13 -1.00 8.81
N ALA A 167 18.93 -2.29 8.62
CA ALA A 167 20.06 -3.22 8.48
C ALA A 167 19.72 -4.42 7.61
N ILE A 168 20.76 -4.98 7.01
CA ILE A 168 20.77 -6.29 6.36
C ILE A 168 21.73 -7.21 7.12
N ASP A 169 21.46 -8.51 7.11
CA ASP A 169 22.30 -9.53 7.71
C ASP A 169 22.10 -10.88 7.01
N GLY A 170 22.85 -11.91 7.44
CA GLY A 170 22.61 -13.30 7.02
C GLY A 170 21.28 -13.87 7.55
N THR A 171 20.70 -13.26 8.60
CA THR A 171 19.43 -13.67 9.21
C THR A 171 18.56 -12.46 9.55
N LEU A 172 17.23 -12.66 9.66
CA LEU A 172 16.33 -11.60 10.12
C LEU A 172 16.59 -11.19 11.57
N LEU A 173 17.00 -12.11 12.41
CA LEU A 173 17.41 -11.80 13.79
C LEU A 173 18.60 -10.84 13.81
N GLY A 174 19.67 -11.15 13.06
CA GLY A 174 20.84 -10.29 12.96
C GLY A 174 20.50 -8.91 12.37
N ALA A 175 19.64 -8.86 11.34
CA ALA A 175 19.14 -7.62 10.78
C ALA A 175 18.37 -6.79 11.81
N TYR A 176 17.49 -7.40 12.60
CA TYR A 176 16.77 -6.74 13.68
C TYR A 176 17.71 -6.17 14.74
N GLU A 177 18.67 -6.96 15.19
CA GLU A 177 19.62 -6.53 16.23
C GLU A 177 20.45 -5.32 15.83
N LYS A 178 20.93 -5.31 14.57
CA LYS A 178 21.67 -4.19 13.99
C LYS A 178 20.78 -2.96 13.82
N SER A 179 19.56 -3.12 13.27
CA SER A 179 18.61 -2.03 13.11
C SER A 179 18.25 -1.38 14.43
N PHE A 180 17.94 -2.19 15.46
CA PHE A 180 17.60 -1.68 16.79
C PHE A 180 18.77 -0.96 17.46
N LYS A 181 19.99 -1.43 17.25
CA LYS A 181 21.22 -0.82 17.80
C LYS A 181 21.51 0.56 17.21
N THR A 182 21.02 0.87 16.01
CA THR A 182 21.26 2.15 15.33
C THR A 182 20.70 3.31 16.16
N ASP A 183 19.45 3.23 16.60
CA ASP A 183 18.80 4.20 17.48
C ASP A 183 17.69 3.53 18.30
N SER A 184 18.08 2.91 19.40
CA SER A 184 17.14 2.20 20.28
C SER A 184 16.14 3.13 20.98
N THR A 185 16.45 4.42 21.08
CA THR A 185 15.56 5.42 21.70
C THR A 185 14.41 5.76 20.76
N SER A 186 14.71 6.09 19.50
CA SER A 186 13.69 6.40 18.49
C SER A 186 12.88 5.16 18.07
N ALA A 187 13.46 3.95 18.20
CA ALA A 187 12.77 2.70 17.91
C ALA A 187 11.55 2.45 18.82
N PHE A 188 11.52 3.04 20.02
CA PHE A 188 10.40 2.86 20.95
C PHE A 188 9.07 3.38 20.38
N GLY A 189 8.08 2.49 20.28
CA GLY A 189 6.78 2.80 19.67
C GLY A 189 6.86 3.00 18.15
N GLY A 190 7.88 2.46 17.50
CA GLY A 190 8.05 2.48 16.05
C GLY A 190 7.29 1.37 15.35
N ILE A 191 7.42 1.38 14.03
CA ILE A 191 6.95 0.35 13.12
C ILE A 191 8.15 -0.49 12.68
N ILE A 192 8.03 -1.81 12.71
CA ILE A 192 9.08 -2.71 12.24
C ILE A 192 8.62 -3.49 11.03
N ALA A 193 9.41 -3.49 9.97
CA ALA A 193 9.18 -4.27 8.77
C ALA A 193 10.34 -5.23 8.49
N PHE A 194 10.00 -6.45 8.06
CA PHE A 194 10.91 -7.49 7.61
C PHE A 194 10.56 -7.93 6.20
N ASN A 195 11.56 -8.25 5.38
CA ASN A 195 11.35 -8.75 4.02
C ASN A 195 11.31 -10.28 3.91
N GLY A 196 11.26 -11.01 5.02
CA GLY A 196 11.20 -12.46 5.08
C GLY A 196 10.28 -12.97 6.19
N GLU A 197 10.13 -14.30 6.33
CA GLU A 197 9.30 -14.92 7.36
C GLU A 197 9.89 -14.71 8.75
N VAL A 198 9.11 -14.09 9.64
CA VAL A 198 9.53 -13.80 11.02
C VAL A 198 9.36 -15.04 11.88
N GLY A 199 10.47 -15.51 12.43
CA GLY A 199 10.55 -16.63 13.36
C GLY A 199 10.40 -16.25 14.83
N ILE A 200 10.34 -17.26 15.68
CA ILE A 200 10.26 -17.10 17.14
C ILE A 200 11.49 -16.42 17.74
N ASP A 201 12.65 -16.59 17.12
CA ASP A 201 13.92 -15.99 17.52
C ASP A 201 13.87 -14.46 17.52
N VAL A 202 13.32 -13.87 16.45
CA VAL A 202 13.08 -12.41 16.34
C VAL A 202 12.12 -11.95 17.42
N VAL A 203 11.00 -12.66 17.62
CA VAL A 203 10.00 -12.30 18.64
C VAL A 203 10.59 -12.36 20.04
N ASN A 204 11.39 -13.37 20.34
CA ASN A 204 12.07 -13.48 21.65
C ASN A 204 13.06 -12.33 21.85
N ALA A 205 13.87 -12.00 20.86
CA ALA A 205 14.78 -10.86 20.94
C ALA A 205 14.05 -9.52 21.17
N MET A 206 12.90 -9.31 20.55
CA MET A 206 12.03 -8.14 20.82
C MET A 206 11.51 -8.13 22.27
N ASN A 207 11.15 -9.31 22.80
CA ASN A 207 10.64 -9.46 24.16
C ASN A 207 11.73 -9.21 25.21
N GLU A 208 12.91 -9.79 25.05
CA GLU A 208 14.07 -9.62 25.94
C GLU A 208 14.46 -8.15 26.06
N ARG A 209 14.41 -7.40 24.95
CA ARG A 209 14.68 -5.95 24.93
C ARG A 209 13.53 -5.10 25.44
N LYS A 210 12.38 -5.73 25.77
CA LYS A 210 11.13 -5.01 26.11
C LYS A 210 10.78 -3.94 25.09
N HIS A 211 11.08 -4.23 23.81
CA HIS A 211 10.86 -3.28 22.73
C HIS A 211 9.36 -3.09 22.52
N PHE A 212 8.88 -1.88 22.81
CA PHE A 212 7.50 -1.49 22.52
C PHE A 212 7.38 -1.16 21.02
N VAL A 213 6.53 -1.91 20.31
CA VAL A 213 6.30 -1.80 18.87
C VAL A 213 4.81 -1.60 18.62
N GLU A 214 4.45 -0.66 17.79
CA GLU A 214 3.04 -0.42 17.45
C GLU A 214 2.56 -1.31 16.31
N VAL A 215 3.38 -1.49 15.28
CA VAL A 215 3.06 -2.34 14.13
C VAL A 215 4.28 -3.20 13.76
N LEU A 216 4.03 -4.47 13.49
CA LEU A 216 5.00 -5.42 12.98
C LEU A 216 4.53 -5.94 11.62
N ILE A 217 5.39 -5.85 10.59
CA ILE A 217 5.06 -6.16 9.21
C ILE A 217 6.03 -7.21 8.67
N ALA A 218 5.50 -8.26 8.04
CA ALA A 218 6.30 -9.26 7.35
C ALA A 218 5.47 -9.95 6.26
N PRO A 219 6.10 -10.65 5.29
CA PRO A 219 5.37 -11.48 4.33
C PRO A 219 4.72 -12.71 4.98
N SER A 220 5.30 -13.24 6.05
CA SER A 220 4.71 -14.31 6.85
C SER A 220 5.33 -14.40 8.25
N PHE A 221 4.71 -15.20 9.12
CA PHE A 221 5.17 -15.48 10.47
C PHE A 221 5.06 -16.97 10.73
N THR A 222 6.06 -17.58 11.38
CA THR A 222 5.97 -19.00 11.78
C THR A 222 4.84 -19.21 12.80
N ALA A 223 4.41 -20.45 12.99
CA ALA A 223 3.34 -20.80 13.94
C ALA A 223 3.73 -20.43 15.37
N GLU A 224 4.99 -20.67 15.73
CA GLU A 224 5.56 -20.35 17.05
C GLU A 224 5.60 -18.81 17.26
N ALA A 225 6.02 -18.05 16.24
CA ALA A 225 6.02 -16.60 16.30
C ALA A 225 4.61 -16.03 16.49
N LYS A 226 3.61 -16.53 15.75
CA LYS A 226 2.20 -16.14 15.91
C LYS A 226 1.71 -16.42 17.33
N THR A 227 2.03 -17.60 17.88
CA THR A 227 1.65 -17.97 19.25
C THR A 227 2.27 -17.03 20.29
N ALA A 228 3.56 -16.70 20.13
CA ALA A 228 4.24 -15.79 21.06
C ALA A 228 3.74 -14.33 20.94
N LEU A 229 3.33 -13.90 19.75
CA LEU A 229 2.77 -12.58 19.51
C LEU A 229 1.33 -12.44 20.03
N ALA A 230 0.55 -13.52 20.11
CA ALA A 230 -0.86 -13.48 20.51
C ALA A 230 -1.10 -12.85 21.89
N GLY A 231 -0.14 -12.96 22.82
CA GLY A 231 -0.19 -12.31 24.13
C GLY A 231 -0.08 -10.77 24.09
N LYS A 232 0.36 -10.20 22.97
CA LYS A 232 0.55 -8.75 22.78
C LYS A 232 -0.66 -8.13 22.09
N THR A 233 -1.80 -8.08 22.75
CA THR A 233 -3.10 -7.69 22.15
C THR A 233 -3.13 -6.28 21.53
N ASN A 234 -2.23 -5.38 21.93
CA ASN A 234 -2.13 -4.03 21.38
C ASN A 234 -1.20 -3.93 20.14
N LEU A 235 -0.32 -4.92 19.93
CA LEU A 235 0.58 -4.97 18.78
C LEU A 235 -0.22 -5.34 17.53
N ARG A 236 -0.16 -4.50 16.53
CA ARG A 236 -0.74 -4.78 15.21
C ARG A 236 0.25 -5.61 14.41
N VAL A 237 -0.18 -6.76 13.93
CA VAL A 237 0.64 -7.66 13.12
C VAL A 237 0.04 -7.72 11.72
N LEU A 238 0.80 -7.25 10.75
CA LEU A 238 0.39 -7.17 9.36
C LEU A 238 1.16 -8.19 8.51
N VAL A 239 0.44 -8.88 7.65
CA VAL A 239 1.00 -9.70 6.59
C VAL A 239 0.80 -8.96 5.27
N VAL A 240 1.91 -8.72 4.57
CA VAL A 240 1.91 -8.10 3.25
C VAL A 240 2.75 -8.99 2.32
N PRO A 241 2.22 -9.51 1.23
CA PRO A 241 2.99 -10.33 0.29
C PRO A 241 4.19 -9.55 -0.24
N ILE A 242 5.37 -10.16 -0.26
CA ILE A 242 6.55 -9.51 -0.82
C ILE A 242 6.41 -9.39 -2.34
N SER A 243 6.53 -8.19 -2.87
CA SER A 243 6.55 -7.91 -4.30
C SER A 243 7.32 -6.61 -4.54
N ARG A 244 8.07 -6.55 -5.63
CA ARG A 244 8.79 -5.35 -6.06
C ARG A 244 8.08 -4.57 -7.15
N VAL A 245 6.86 -4.94 -7.46
CA VAL A 245 6.02 -4.15 -8.36
C VAL A 245 5.77 -2.81 -7.71
N LEU A 246 6.12 -1.74 -8.41
CA LEU A 246 5.89 -0.36 -7.97
C LEU A 246 4.54 0.13 -8.45
N ASN A 247 3.99 1.14 -7.78
CA ASN A 247 2.88 1.91 -8.30
C ASN A 247 3.27 2.54 -9.65
N THR A 248 2.32 2.69 -10.55
CA THR A 248 2.59 3.35 -11.84
C THR A 248 2.92 4.82 -11.65
N LEU A 249 2.26 5.46 -10.69
CA LEU A 249 2.40 6.88 -10.38
C LEU A 249 2.42 7.10 -8.86
N GLU A 250 3.16 8.10 -8.44
CA GLU A 250 3.14 8.63 -7.09
C GLU A 250 2.43 9.98 -7.06
N PHE A 251 1.72 10.25 -5.97
CA PHE A 251 0.88 11.43 -5.80
C PHE A 251 1.25 12.22 -4.54
N LYS A 252 1.38 13.54 -4.69
CA LYS A 252 1.52 14.45 -3.56
C LYS A 252 0.50 15.57 -3.65
N ARG A 253 -0.41 15.64 -2.69
CA ARG A 253 -1.38 16.73 -2.60
C ARG A 253 -0.67 18.04 -2.28
N VAL A 254 -0.97 19.10 -3.04
CA VAL A 254 -0.48 20.45 -2.81
C VAL A 254 -1.64 21.44 -2.97
N GLY A 255 -1.81 22.38 -2.06
CA GLY A 255 -2.82 23.43 -2.15
C GLY A 255 -4.07 23.02 -2.95
N GLY A 256 -4.35 23.67 -4.06
CA GLY A 256 -5.44 23.35 -4.99
C GLY A 256 -5.07 22.31 -6.08
N GLY A 257 -3.89 21.68 -6.01
CA GLY A 257 -3.36 20.81 -7.06
C GLY A 257 -2.90 19.44 -6.59
N LEU A 258 -2.36 18.67 -7.53
CA LEU A 258 -1.76 17.36 -7.33
C LEU A 258 -0.43 17.31 -8.11
N LEU A 259 0.66 17.02 -7.45
CA LEU A 259 1.90 16.63 -8.09
C LEU A 259 1.85 15.14 -8.38
N VAL A 260 2.23 14.77 -9.60
CA VAL A 260 2.22 13.38 -10.07
C VAL A 260 3.58 13.10 -10.69
N GLN A 261 4.19 11.99 -10.32
CA GLN A 261 5.47 11.54 -10.86
C GLN A 261 5.49 10.02 -11.03
N THR A 262 6.46 9.52 -11.79
CA THR A 262 6.80 8.10 -11.78
C THR A 262 7.52 7.77 -10.48
N PRO A 263 7.45 6.51 -9.99
CA PRO A 263 8.19 6.11 -8.80
C PRO A 263 9.70 6.20 -9.05
N ASP A 264 10.47 6.39 -7.97
CA ASP A 264 11.92 6.28 -8.02
C ASP A 264 12.33 4.80 -8.02
N ASP A 265 12.49 4.23 -9.20
CA ASP A 265 12.93 2.86 -9.44
C ASP A 265 14.45 2.72 -9.62
N PHE A 266 15.19 3.84 -9.63
CA PHE A 266 16.64 3.83 -9.77
C PHE A 266 17.31 3.18 -8.56
N THR A 267 18.27 2.30 -8.81
CA THR A 267 19.14 1.69 -7.81
C THR A 267 20.57 1.76 -8.31
N ALA A 268 21.44 2.47 -7.58
CA ALA A 268 22.84 2.59 -7.91
C ALA A 268 23.52 1.21 -7.91
N GLN A 269 24.43 1.02 -8.87
CA GLN A 269 25.24 -0.19 -8.99
C GLN A 269 26.73 0.20 -8.92
N ALA A 270 27.57 -0.67 -8.36
CA ALA A 270 29.01 -0.43 -8.24
C ALA A 270 29.65 -0.10 -9.59
N SER A 271 29.20 -0.75 -10.67
CA SER A 271 29.70 -0.53 -12.03
C SER A 271 29.40 0.86 -12.60
N GLY A 272 28.37 1.55 -12.05
CA GLY A 272 27.99 2.91 -12.45
C GLY A 272 28.69 4.00 -11.66
N LEU A 273 29.43 3.67 -10.60
CA LEU A 273 30.10 4.65 -9.74
C LEU A 273 31.40 5.17 -10.38
N LYS A 274 31.56 6.49 -10.37
CA LYS A 274 32.81 7.14 -10.72
C LYS A 274 33.51 7.65 -9.45
N ILE A 275 34.65 7.05 -9.12
CA ILE A 275 35.43 7.48 -7.97
C ILE A 275 36.18 8.76 -8.37
N VAL A 276 35.87 9.87 -7.69
CA VAL A 276 36.43 11.19 -7.95
C VAL A 276 37.39 11.66 -6.87
N THR A 277 37.53 10.90 -5.80
CA THR A 277 38.41 11.18 -4.65
C THR A 277 39.82 10.67 -4.93
N LYS A 278 40.82 11.32 -4.29
CA LYS A 278 42.23 10.88 -4.37
C LYS A 278 42.43 9.51 -3.70
N VAL A 279 41.76 9.28 -2.59
CA VAL A 279 41.78 7.99 -1.87
C VAL A 279 40.72 7.10 -2.50
N GLN A 280 41.13 5.91 -2.91
CA GLN A 280 40.22 4.90 -3.46
C GLN A 280 39.48 4.16 -2.33
N PRO A 281 38.17 3.99 -2.44
CA PRO A 281 37.42 3.21 -1.48
C PRO A 281 37.76 1.71 -1.58
N THR A 282 37.67 1.01 -0.47
CA THR A 282 37.70 -0.46 -0.47
C THR A 282 36.41 -1.02 -1.02
N ALA A 283 36.39 -2.33 -1.35
CA ALA A 283 35.16 -3.02 -1.78
C ALA A 283 34.06 -2.91 -0.73
N GLN A 284 34.37 -3.09 0.56
CA GLN A 284 33.41 -2.95 1.65
C GLN A 284 32.84 -1.53 1.73
N GLN A 285 33.67 -0.51 1.55
CA GLN A 285 33.18 0.88 1.54
C GLN A 285 32.25 1.17 0.36
N ILE A 286 32.46 0.54 -0.80
CA ILE A 286 31.51 0.63 -1.92
C ILE A 286 30.18 -0.03 -1.56
N GLU A 287 30.18 -1.19 -0.96
CA GLU A 287 28.96 -1.86 -0.48
C GLU A 287 28.21 -1.01 0.55
N ASP A 288 28.93 -0.45 1.53
CA ASP A 288 28.35 0.44 2.55
C ASP A 288 27.75 1.72 1.93
N LEU A 289 28.39 2.30 0.92
CA LEU A 289 27.89 3.48 0.21
C LEU A 289 26.61 3.16 -0.59
N LEU A 290 26.57 2.01 -1.28
CA LEU A 290 25.38 1.57 -2.00
C LEU A 290 24.22 1.25 -1.06
N PHE A 291 24.51 0.67 0.11
CA PHE A 291 23.50 0.47 1.16
C PHE A 291 22.99 1.82 1.67
N ALA A 292 23.87 2.76 1.98
CA ALA A 292 23.49 4.09 2.49
C ALA A 292 22.65 4.88 1.46
N GLU A 293 23.02 4.83 0.17
CA GLU A 293 22.28 5.46 -0.93
C GLU A 293 20.87 4.89 -1.02
N ARG A 294 20.74 3.57 -0.96
CA ARG A 294 19.43 2.88 -0.97
C ARG A 294 18.54 3.30 0.19
N VAL A 295 19.09 3.41 1.39
CA VAL A 295 18.34 3.89 2.58
C VAL A 295 17.96 5.36 2.42
N ALA A 296 18.84 6.19 1.86
CA ALA A 296 18.63 7.63 1.71
C ALA A 296 17.39 7.97 0.87
N LYS A 297 16.98 7.10 -0.06
CA LYS A 297 15.73 7.26 -0.83
C LYS A 297 14.49 7.39 0.05
N PHE A 298 14.50 6.77 1.24
CA PHE A 298 13.37 6.69 2.18
C PHE A 298 13.46 7.69 3.34
N VAL A 299 14.49 8.52 3.37
CA VAL A 299 14.64 9.60 4.35
C VAL A 299 13.97 10.87 3.80
N LYS A 300 13.06 11.43 4.59
CA LYS A 300 12.25 12.62 4.22
C LYS A 300 12.62 13.83 5.06
#